data_531092a68c4d40f16b00ae141e16c2d5
#
_entry.id   531092a68c4d40f16b00ae141e16c2d5
#
_cell.length_a   1.000
_cell.length_b   1.000
_cell.length_c   1.000
_cell.angle_alpha   90.00
_cell.angle_beta   90.00
_cell.angle_gamma   90.00
#
_symmetry.space_group_name_H-M   'P 1'
#
loop_
_entity.id
_entity.type
_entity.pdbx_description
1 polymer ?
#
loop_
_entity_poly.entity_id
_entity_poly.type
_entity_poly.pdbx_seq_one_letter_code
_entity_poly.pdbx_strand_id
1 'polypeptide(L)'
;MQQEGIAVAHTLTFPKAEAAYVRQHYENGRVILEYGSGGSTRLAAEMAGKYVLSVESDRDWAIGLQNEIDAAALPSPAIVWHVDIGPTGAWGRPRDISGRERFHLYPLSIWDQPFFRHPDVILIDGRFRAACLATACLRITRPVTVLFDDYVDRPKYHVVERFARPTETVGRMAVFHLSPDAVDKADLTLMIGLFSQATFSGKRTDYRRQPA
;
A
#
# COMPACT_ATOMS: atom_id res chain seq x y z
N MET A 1 -36.53 3.69 14.28
CA MET A 1 -35.66 2.49 14.36
C MET A 1 -34.30 2.93 13.87
N GLN A 2 -33.40 3.24 14.82
CA GLN A 2 -32.00 3.57 14.53
C GLN A 2 -31.28 2.23 14.27
N GLN A 3 -30.75 2.03 13.06
CA GLN A 3 -29.78 0.95 12.84
C GLN A 3 -28.49 1.40 13.54
N GLU A 4 -28.20 0.80 14.68
CA GLU A 4 -26.86 0.82 15.25
C GLU A 4 -25.92 0.12 14.27
N GLY A 5 -25.21 0.89 13.47
CA GLY A 5 -24.09 0.41 12.69
C GLY A 5 -23.02 -0.08 13.65
N ILE A 6 -22.79 -1.39 13.68
CA ILE A 6 -21.65 -1.98 14.40
C ILE A 6 -20.41 -1.36 13.78
N ALA A 7 -19.75 -0.46 14.49
CA ALA A 7 -18.46 0.07 14.11
C ALA A 7 -17.47 -1.11 14.08
N VAL A 8 -17.09 -1.55 12.90
CA VAL A 8 -16.02 -2.54 12.74
C VAL A 8 -14.73 -1.83 13.09
N ALA A 9 -14.26 -2.01 14.32
CA ALA A 9 -12.98 -1.46 14.74
C ALA A 9 -11.87 -2.02 13.84
N HIS A 10 -11.21 -1.15 13.09
CA HIS A 10 -10.07 -1.52 12.24
C HIS A 10 -8.88 -1.85 13.14
N THR A 11 -8.72 -3.14 13.46
CA THR A 11 -7.61 -3.64 14.28
C THR A 11 -6.41 -4.00 13.42
N LEU A 12 -5.21 -3.87 13.98
CA LEU A 12 -3.97 -4.28 13.34
C LEU A 12 -3.95 -5.81 13.16
N THR A 13 -3.82 -6.27 11.92
CA THR A 13 -3.93 -7.70 11.57
C THR A 13 -2.58 -8.38 11.32
N PHE A 14 -1.46 -7.68 11.52
CA PHE A 14 -0.12 -8.26 11.37
C PHE A 14 0.15 -9.31 12.46
N PRO A 15 0.96 -10.34 12.16
CA PRO A 15 1.56 -11.16 13.19
C PRO A 15 2.37 -10.31 14.19
N LYS A 16 2.58 -10.85 15.39
CA LYS A 16 3.12 -10.06 16.52
C LYS A 16 4.48 -9.40 16.23
N ALA A 17 5.36 -10.09 15.53
CA ALA A 17 6.70 -9.56 15.22
C ALA A 17 6.62 -8.40 14.23
N GLU A 18 5.87 -8.57 13.14
CA GLU A 18 5.66 -7.54 12.12
C GLU A 18 4.90 -6.35 12.71
N ALA A 19 3.89 -6.58 13.55
CA ALA A 19 3.16 -5.51 14.23
C ALA A 19 4.07 -4.65 15.11
N ALA A 20 4.96 -5.27 15.88
CA ALA A 20 5.93 -4.57 16.72
C ALA A 20 6.92 -3.76 15.86
N TYR A 21 7.37 -4.33 14.75
CA TYR A 21 8.31 -3.70 13.83
C TYR A 21 7.69 -2.50 13.11
N VAL A 22 6.46 -2.62 12.62
CA VAL A 22 5.71 -1.50 12.02
C VAL A 22 5.52 -0.38 13.03
N ARG A 23 5.09 -0.70 14.27
CA ARG A 23 4.94 0.27 15.35
C ARG A 23 6.22 1.04 15.60
N GLN A 24 7.36 0.36 15.75
CA GLN A 24 8.67 0.98 16.00
C GLN A 24 9.04 1.98 14.89
N HIS A 25 8.82 1.62 13.61
CA HIS A 25 9.11 2.51 12.50
C HIS A 25 8.16 3.71 12.45
N TYR A 26 6.90 3.51 12.79
CA TYR A 26 5.93 4.60 12.87
C TYR A 26 6.26 5.57 14.01
N GLU A 27 6.70 5.07 15.17
CA GLU A 27 7.16 5.91 16.29
C GLU A 27 8.31 6.82 15.87
N ASN A 28 9.24 6.34 15.08
CA ASN A 28 10.42 7.06 14.63
C ASN A 28 10.17 7.97 13.41
N GLY A 29 9.21 7.62 12.53
CA GLY A 29 8.86 8.40 11.36
C GLY A 29 7.87 9.53 11.67
N ARG A 30 7.95 10.65 10.97
CA ARG A 30 6.97 11.74 11.05
C ARG A 30 5.92 11.67 9.95
N VAL A 31 6.34 11.38 8.73
CA VAL A 31 5.47 11.21 7.56
C VAL A 31 5.40 9.75 7.19
N ILE A 32 4.21 9.20 7.21
CA ILE A 32 3.95 7.78 6.92
C ILE A 32 3.09 7.71 5.67
N LEU A 33 3.55 6.95 4.68
CA LEU A 33 2.76 6.58 3.50
C LEU A 33 2.41 5.10 3.57
N GLU A 34 1.15 4.77 3.43
CA GLU A 34 0.67 3.39 3.33
C GLU A 34 0.06 3.12 1.97
N TYR A 35 0.36 1.98 1.42
CA TYR A 35 -0.38 1.36 0.32
C TYR A 35 -1.20 0.21 0.87
N GLY A 36 -2.50 0.44 1.00
CA GLY A 36 -3.45 -0.39 1.73
C GLY A 36 -3.79 0.22 3.09
N SER A 37 -5.05 0.56 3.29
CA SER A 37 -5.52 1.24 4.50
C SER A 37 -6.20 0.27 5.48
N GLY A 38 -6.08 0.57 6.78
CA GLY A 38 -6.72 -0.25 7.80
C GLY A 38 -6.25 0.05 9.22
N GLY A 39 -6.07 -1.00 10.02
CA GLY A 39 -5.64 -0.88 11.41
C GLY A 39 -4.28 -0.22 11.58
N SER A 40 -3.36 -0.33 10.63
CA SER A 40 -2.08 0.38 10.64
C SER A 40 -2.24 1.89 10.45
N THR A 41 -3.17 2.31 9.60
CA THR A 41 -3.51 3.73 9.38
C THR A 41 -4.04 4.36 10.67
N ARG A 42 -4.95 3.66 11.34
CA ARG A 42 -5.47 4.08 12.64
C ARG A 42 -4.36 4.15 13.69
N LEU A 43 -3.53 3.10 13.80
CA LEU A 43 -2.39 3.07 14.70
C LEU A 43 -1.46 4.27 14.49
N ALA A 44 -1.14 4.61 13.25
CA ALA A 44 -0.31 5.76 12.93
C ALA A 44 -0.97 7.08 13.35
N ALA A 45 -2.29 7.23 13.13
CA ALA A 45 -3.05 8.41 13.52
C ALA A 45 -3.19 8.58 15.05
N GLU A 46 -3.16 7.48 15.81
CA GLU A 46 -3.15 7.49 17.28
C GLU A 46 -1.82 7.99 17.88
N MET A 47 -0.74 7.97 17.11
CA MET A 47 0.56 8.50 17.53
C MET A 47 0.63 10.01 17.29
N ALA A 48 0.98 10.80 18.31
CA ALA A 48 1.07 12.25 18.17
C ALA A 48 2.21 12.69 17.23
N GLY A 49 1.99 13.77 16.48
CA GLY A 49 3.00 14.42 15.63
C GLY A 49 3.28 13.70 14.31
N LYS A 50 2.38 12.82 13.88
CA LYS A 50 2.48 12.14 12.57
C LYS A 50 1.70 12.88 11.49
N TYR A 51 2.03 12.58 10.25
CA TYR A 51 1.24 12.92 9.06
C TYR A 51 1.08 11.66 8.24
N VAL A 52 -0.14 11.16 8.13
CA VAL A 52 -0.42 9.85 7.57
C VAL A 52 -1.14 9.99 6.24
N LEU A 53 -0.60 9.36 5.22
CA LEU A 53 -1.20 9.21 3.90
C LEU A 53 -1.43 7.72 3.67
N SER A 54 -2.64 7.32 3.34
CA SER A 54 -2.94 5.91 3.07
C SER A 54 -3.73 5.77 1.79
N VAL A 55 -3.28 4.92 0.88
CA VAL A 55 -3.88 4.70 -0.44
C VAL A 55 -4.76 3.47 -0.42
N GLU A 56 -6.02 3.61 -0.84
CA GLU A 56 -7.00 2.53 -0.86
C GLU A 56 -7.71 2.43 -2.22
N SER A 57 -7.98 1.22 -2.66
CA SER A 57 -8.69 0.91 -3.90
C SER A 57 -10.18 0.58 -3.71
N ASP A 58 -10.58 0.17 -2.51
CA ASP A 58 -11.98 -0.05 -2.17
C ASP A 58 -12.59 1.26 -1.66
N ARG A 59 -13.57 1.76 -2.41
CA ARG A 59 -14.19 3.06 -2.11
C ARG A 59 -14.92 3.07 -0.78
N ASP A 60 -15.72 2.04 -0.53
CA ASP A 60 -16.57 2.01 0.66
C ASP A 60 -15.72 1.80 1.91
N TRP A 61 -14.67 0.97 1.80
CA TRP A 61 -13.66 0.82 2.85
C TRP A 61 -12.94 2.12 3.14
N ALA A 62 -12.48 2.85 2.12
CA ALA A 62 -11.78 4.12 2.29
C ALA A 62 -12.65 5.17 2.99
N ILE A 63 -13.92 5.31 2.58
CA ILE A 63 -14.89 6.23 3.19
C ILE A 63 -15.16 5.81 4.65
N GLY A 64 -15.38 4.52 4.89
CA GLY A 64 -15.67 4.01 6.24
C GLY A 64 -14.52 4.27 7.21
N LEU A 65 -13.29 3.98 6.80
CA LEU A 65 -12.10 4.23 7.64
C LEU A 65 -11.85 5.72 7.86
N GLN A 66 -11.99 6.57 6.82
CA GLN A 66 -11.83 8.01 6.99
C GLN A 66 -12.85 8.57 8.01
N ASN A 67 -14.13 8.18 7.89
CA ASN A 67 -15.16 8.59 8.82
C ASN A 67 -14.87 8.13 10.26
N GLU A 68 -14.34 6.91 10.44
CA GLU A 68 -13.95 6.41 11.77
C GLU A 68 -12.80 7.23 12.35
N ILE A 69 -11.77 7.55 11.55
CA ILE A 69 -10.64 8.36 11.97
C ILE A 69 -11.08 9.77 12.36
N ASP A 70 -11.93 10.40 11.54
CA ASP A 70 -12.44 11.76 11.77
C ASP A 70 -13.30 11.83 13.04
N ALA A 71 -14.17 10.84 13.24
CA ALA A 71 -15.01 10.74 14.43
C ALA A 71 -14.21 10.50 15.72
N ALA A 72 -13.07 9.81 15.62
CA ALA A 72 -12.22 9.49 16.77
C ALA A 72 -11.36 10.67 17.23
N ALA A 73 -11.30 11.78 16.46
CA ALA A 73 -10.51 12.97 16.76
C ALA A 73 -9.07 12.65 17.20
N LEU A 74 -8.40 11.81 16.43
CA LEU A 74 -7.08 11.29 16.73
C LEU A 74 -5.99 12.39 16.71
N PRO A 75 -4.89 12.23 17.46
CA PRO A 75 -3.89 13.28 17.65
C PRO A 75 -3.10 13.65 16.40
N SER A 76 -3.12 12.80 15.36
CA SER A 76 -2.42 13.06 14.10
C SER A 76 -3.37 12.97 12.90
N PRO A 77 -3.23 13.88 11.92
CA PRO A 77 -4.03 13.83 10.70
C PRO A 77 -3.69 12.58 9.87
N ALA A 78 -4.73 11.91 9.40
CA ALA A 78 -4.61 10.81 8.46
C ALA A 78 -5.59 11.02 7.29
N ILE A 79 -5.08 10.88 6.07
CA ILE A 79 -5.83 11.01 4.83
C ILE A 79 -5.88 9.65 4.16
N VAL A 80 -7.08 9.07 4.05
CA VAL A 80 -7.33 7.85 3.28
C VAL A 80 -7.69 8.24 1.86
N TRP A 81 -6.73 8.11 0.96
CA TRP A 81 -6.85 8.48 -0.44
C TRP A 81 -7.41 7.32 -1.27
N HIS A 82 -8.68 7.41 -1.65
CA HIS A 82 -9.28 6.43 -2.55
C HIS A 82 -8.77 6.63 -3.98
N VAL A 83 -8.31 5.54 -4.61
CA VAL A 83 -7.92 5.49 -6.02
C VAL A 83 -8.83 4.54 -6.78
N ASP A 84 -9.61 5.09 -7.70
CA ASP A 84 -10.48 4.28 -8.57
C ASP A 84 -9.64 3.48 -9.58
N ILE A 85 -9.58 2.18 -9.38
CA ILE A 85 -8.92 1.20 -10.26
C ILE A 85 -9.94 0.36 -11.06
N GLY A 86 -11.21 0.77 -11.11
CA GLY A 86 -12.32 -0.02 -11.63
C GLY A 86 -13.04 -0.82 -10.55
N PRO A 87 -13.95 -1.73 -10.94
CA PRO A 87 -14.69 -2.53 -9.99
C PRO A 87 -13.76 -3.35 -9.09
N THR A 88 -13.94 -3.25 -7.77
CA THR A 88 -13.19 -4.00 -6.78
C THR A 88 -14.01 -5.13 -6.16
N GLY A 89 -13.35 -6.12 -5.62
CA GLY A 89 -13.91 -7.19 -4.83
C GLY A 89 -13.12 -7.36 -3.52
N ALA A 90 -13.17 -8.55 -2.95
CA ALA A 90 -12.55 -8.80 -1.64
C ALA A 90 -11.13 -8.22 -1.54
N TRP A 91 -10.85 -7.50 -0.46
CA TRP A 91 -9.55 -6.87 -0.17
C TRP A 91 -9.16 -5.77 -1.18
N GLY A 92 -10.11 -5.07 -1.78
CA GLY A 92 -9.82 -4.04 -2.76
C GLY A 92 -9.15 -4.55 -4.05
N ARG A 93 -9.22 -5.85 -4.35
CA ARG A 93 -8.65 -6.41 -5.58
C ARG A 93 -9.50 -6.04 -6.78
N PRO A 94 -8.93 -5.68 -7.93
CA PRO A 94 -9.70 -5.56 -9.17
C PRO A 94 -10.52 -6.82 -9.43
N ARG A 95 -11.76 -6.68 -9.87
CA ARG A 95 -12.58 -7.83 -10.27
C ARG A 95 -12.12 -8.42 -11.60
N ASP A 96 -11.73 -7.55 -12.51
CA ASP A 96 -11.31 -7.89 -13.86
C ASP A 96 -10.38 -6.82 -14.45
N ILE A 97 -10.12 -6.89 -15.74
CA ILE A 97 -9.24 -5.97 -16.47
C ILE A 97 -9.90 -4.66 -16.91
N SER A 98 -11.17 -4.43 -16.62
CA SER A 98 -11.91 -3.25 -17.11
C SER A 98 -11.33 -1.92 -16.62
N GLY A 99 -10.69 -1.93 -15.44
CA GLY A 99 -9.99 -0.77 -14.88
C GLY A 99 -8.50 -0.66 -15.19
N ARG A 100 -7.94 -1.52 -16.08
CA ARG A 100 -6.48 -1.63 -16.31
C ARG A 100 -5.79 -0.33 -16.67
N GLU A 101 -6.48 0.57 -17.33
CA GLU A 101 -5.97 1.90 -17.73
C GLU A 101 -5.67 2.79 -16.52
N ARG A 102 -6.27 2.47 -15.38
CA ARG A 102 -6.15 3.21 -14.11
C ARG A 102 -5.28 2.51 -13.06
N PHE A 103 -4.82 1.28 -13.32
CA PHE A 103 -4.04 0.51 -12.34
C PHE A 103 -2.78 1.24 -11.88
N HIS A 104 -2.12 1.97 -12.78
CA HIS A 104 -0.94 2.77 -12.48
C HIS A 104 -1.23 3.93 -11.53
N LEU A 105 -2.48 4.38 -11.42
CA LEU A 105 -2.85 5.48 -10.52
C LEU A 105 -2.75 5.06 -9.05
N TYR A 106 -2.95 3.77 -8.75
CA TYR A 106 -2.87 3.30 -7.37
C TYR A 106 -1.50 3.59 -6.73
N PRO A 107 -0.36 3.20 -7.29
CA PRO A 107 0.92 3.53 -6.72
C PRO A 107 1.36 4.98 -6.95
N LEU A 108 0.89 5.65 -8.03
CA LEU A 108 1.45 6.95 -8.44
C LEU A 108 0.68 8.17 -7.95
N SER A 109 -0.68 8.12 -7.94
CA SER A 109 -1.50 9.34 -7.83
C SER A 109 -1.32 10.11 -6.52
N ILE A 110 -0.99 9.45 -5.43
CA ILE A 110 -0.76 10.10 -4.12
C ILE A 110 0.44 11.05 -4.16
N TRP A 111 1.48 10.72 -4.95
CA TRP A 111 2.70 11.52 -5.06
C TRP A 111 2.49 12.86 -5.77
N ASP A 112 1.40 13.00 -6.52
CA ASP A 112 1.06 14.18 -7.29
C ASP A 112 0.02 15.07 -6.58
N GLN A 113 -0.41 14.68 -5.36
CA GLN A 113 -1.40 15.45 -4.63
C GLN A 113 -0.79 16.71 -3.99
N PRO A 114 -1.50 17.84 -3.97
CA PRO A 114 -0.99 19.09 -3.40
C PRO A 114 -0.73 19.00 -1.88
N PHE A 115 -1.35 18.04 -1.22
CA PHE A 115 -1.15 17.76 0.20
C PHE A 115 -0.10 16.68 0.45
N PHE A 116 0.54 16.14 -0.59
CA PHE A 116 1.59 15.14 -0.43
C PHE A 116 2.76 15.69 0.38
N ARG A 117 3.27 14.85 1.28
CA ARG A 117 4.54 15.07 1.98
C ARG A 117 5.41 13.86 1.80
N HIS A 118 6.67 14.10 1.50
CA HIS A 118 7.64 13.01 1.30
C HIS A 118 7.72 12.14 2.56
N PRO A 119 7.48 10.82 2.45
CA PRO A 119 7.47 9.93 3.61
C PRO A 119 8.86 9.70 4.19
N ASP A 120 8.89 9.37 5.48
CA ASP A 120 10.03 8.77 6.18
C ASP A 120 9.92 7.25 6.14
N VAL A 121 8.68 6.74 6.19
CA VAL A 121 8.34 5.32 6.18
C VAL A 121 7.23 5.08 5.16
N ILE A 122 7.38 4.01 4.36
CA ILE A 122 6.35 3.51 3.45
C ILE A 122 5.98 2.09 3.88
N LEU A 123 4.70 1.83 4.16
CA LEU A 123 4.18 0.48 4.32
C LEU A 123 3.50 0.03 3.03
N ILE A 124 3.86 -1.14 2.53
CA ILE A 124 3.26 -1.76 1.35
C ILE A 124 2.53 -3.04 1.78
N ASP A 125 1.22 -2.93 2.01
CA ASP A 125 0.34 -4.05 2.38
C ASP A 125 -0.93 -4.15 1.49
N GLY A 126 -1.12 -3.22 0.58
CA GLY A 126 -2.30 -3.13 -0.30
C GLY A 126 -2.18 -3.88 -1.63
N ARG A 127 -2.54 -3.17 -2.71
CA ARG A 127 -2.54 -3.70 -4.07
C ARG A 127 -1.33 -3.25 -4.86
N PHE A 128 -1.06 -3.89 -5.99
CA PHE A 128 0.06 -3.54 -6.90
C PHE A 128 1.41 -3.38 -6.18
N ARG A 129 1.68 -4.20 -5.17
CA ARG A 129 2.78 -4.03 -4.21
C ARG A 129 4.15 -3.82 -4.86
N ALA A 130 4.46 -4.60 -5.91
CA ALA A 130 5.72 -4.44 -6.64
C ALA A 130 5.80 -3.08 -7.37
N ALA A 131 4.67 -2.60 -7.92
CA ALA A 131 4.59 -1.27 -8.51
C ALA A 131 4.70 -0.14 -7.46
N CYS A 132 4.19 -0.36 -6.24
CA CYS A 132 4.35 0.59 -5.15
C CYS A 132 5.84 0.74 -4.76
N LEU A 133 6.59 -0.36 -4.68
CA LEU A 133 8.04 -0.29 -4.45
C LEU A 133 8.77 0.40 -5.62
N ALA A 134 8.41 0.05 -6.85
CA ALA A 134 8.97 0.71 -8.03
C ALA A 134 8.69 2.22 -8.03
N THR A 135 7.47 2.62 -7.65
CA THR A 135 7.12 4.03 -7.49
C THR A 135 7.98 4.72 -6.43
N ALA A 136 8.17 4.08 -5.27
CA ALA A 136 9.04 4.63 -4.24
C ALA A 136 10.46 4.87 -4.79
N CYS A 137 11.06 3.87 -5.45
CA CYS A 137 12.38 3.99 -6.06
C CYS A 137 12.49 5.14 -7.08
N LEU A 138 11.41 5.42 -7.82
CA LEU A 138 11.39 6.46 -8.86
C LEU A 138 11.08 7.87 -8.32
N ARG A 139 10.40 7.97 -7.18
CA ARG A 139 9.80 9.24 -6.72
C ARG A 139 10.44 9.83 -5.47
N ILE A 140 11.21 9.05 -4.72
CA ILE A 140 11.86 9.57 -3.52
C ILE A 140 12.96 10.58 -3.87
N THR A 141 13.05 11.62 -3.05
CA THR A 141 14.09 12.67 -3.17
C THR A 141 15.02 12.70 -1.95
N ARG A 142 14.77 11.85 -0.97
CA ARG A 142 15.61 11.60 0.22
C ARG A 142 15.43 10.15 0.66
N PRO A 143 16.33 9.60 1.49
CA PRO A 143 16.22 8.21 1.95
C PRO A 143 14.88 7.91 2.62
N VAL A 144 14.37 6.70 2.41
CA VAL A 144 13.12 6.19 2.98
C VAL A 144 13.25 4.73 3.38
N THR A 145 12.59 4.34 4.47
CA THR A 145 12.43 2.93 4.84
C THR A 145 11.10 2.41 4.31
N VAL A 146 11.15 1.30 3.58
CA VAL A 146 9.95 0.61 3.06
C VAL A 146 9.77 -0.71 3.79
N LEU A 147 8.58 -0.91 4.33
CA LEU A 147 8.11 -2.15 4.96
C LEU A 147 7.16 -2.84 3.98
N PHE A 148 7.55 -4.00 3.45
CA PHE A 148 6.81 -4.72 2.43
C PHE A 148 6.23 -6.01 3.02
N ASP A 149 4.95 -6.02 3.36
CA ASP A 149 4.30 -7.19 3.95
C ASP A 149 4.03 -8.30 2.93
N ASP A 150 3.93 -9.55 3.44
CA ASP A 150 3.74 -10.77 2.62
C ASP A 150 4.83 -10.98 1.54
N TYR A 151 6.02 -10.47 1.73
CA TYR A 151 7.09 -10.54 0.74
C TYR A 151 7.73 -11.92 0.68
N VAL A 152 8.13 -12.45 1.84
CA VAL A 152 8.95 -13.67 1.95
C VAL A 152 8.26 -14.86 1.30
N ASP A 153 6.97 -15.05 1.59
CA ASP A 153 6.19 -16.20 1.11
C ASP A 153 5.60 -16.01 -0.30
N ARG A 154 5.94 -14.92 -0.97
CA ARG A 154 5.39 -14.60 -2.29
C ARG A 154 6.47 -14.33 -3.35
N PRO A 155 7.10 -15.37 -3.91
CA PRO A 155 8.20 -15.24 -4.88
C PRO A 155 7.92 -14.33 -6.07
N LYS A 156 6.64 -14.12 -6.43
CA LYS A 156 6.25 -13.17 -7.49
C LYS A 156 6.70 -11.73 -7.23
N TYR A 157 6.94 -11.37 -5.96
CA TYR A 157 7.43 -10.05 -5.61
C TYR A 157 8.96 -9.94 -5.69
N HIS A 158 9.70 -11.06 -5.65
CA HIS A 158 11.17 -11.05 -5.67
C HIS A 158 11.75 -10.49 -6.98
N VAL A 159 10.93 -10.32 -8.01
CA VAL A 159 11.29 -9.62 -9.25
C VAL A 159 11.83 -8.20 -8.99
N VAL A 160 11.42 -7.56 -7.89
CA VAL A 160 11.89 -6.22 -7.52
C VAL A 160 13.36 -6.20 -7.09
N GLU A 161 13.95 -7.34 -6.73
CA GLU A 161 15.36 -7.43 -6.33
C GLU A 161 16.35 -7.08 -7.45
N ARG A 162 15.84 -6.99 -8.67
CA ARG A 162 16.58 -6.45 -9.83
C ARG A 162 16.98 -4.98 -9.62
N PHE A 163 16.14 -4.17 -8.95
CA PHE A 163 16.37 -2.74 -8.77
C PHE A 163 16.37 -2.29 -7.30
N ALA A 164 15.86 -3.10 -6.37
CA ALA A 164 15.89 -2.84 -4.94
C ALA A 164 15.95 -4.16 -4.17
N ARG A 165 16.98 -4.34 -3.34
CA ARG A 165 17.13 -5.55 -2.52
C ARG A 165 16.72 -5.30 -1.08
N PRO A 166 16.02 -6.24 -0.43
CA PRO A 166 15.74 -6.12 0.99
C PRO A 166 17.02 -6.15 1.79
N THR A 167 17.09 -5.36 2.84
CA THR A 167 18.22 -5.32 3.78
C THR A 167 18.05 -6.31 4.93
N GLU A 168 16.78 -6.60 5.29
CA GLU A 168 16.43 -7.56 6.32
C GLU A 168 15.00 -8.08 6.11
N THR A 169 14.62 -9.11 6.88
CA THR A 169 13.26 -9.65 6.92
C THR A 169 12.81 -9.82 8.37
N VAL A 170 11.51 -9.55 8.62
CA VAL A 170 10.85 -9.76 9.90
C VAL A 170 9.60 -10.59 9.65
N GLY A 171 9.63 -11.87 10.04
CA GLY A 171 8.57 -12.80 9.69
C GLY A 171 8.37 -12.87 8.17
N ARG A 172 7.17 -12.54 7.70
CA ARG A 172 6.85 -12.51 6.26
C ARG A 172 7.15 -11.16 5.58
N MET A 173 7.52 -10.15 6.34
CA MET A 173 7.80 -8.78 5.87
C MET A 173 9.25 -8.64 5.41
N ALA A 174 9.50 -7.92 4.31
CA ALA A 174 10.81 -7.47 3.91
C ALA A 174 10.99 -5.97 4.14
N VAL A 175 12.20 -5.56 4.48
CA VAL A 175 12.56 -4.17 4.74
C VAL A 175 13.55 -3.69 3.70
N PHE A 176 13.29 -2.52 3.13
CA PHE A 176 14.16 -1.88 2.17
C PHE A 176 14.56 -0.49 2.67
N HIS A 177 15.85 -0.19 2.62
CA HIS A 177 16.34 1.16 2.80
C HIS A 177 16.68 1.75 1.44
N LEU A 178 15.79 2.59 0.94
CA LEU A 178 15.93 3.18 -0.39
C LEU A 178 16.62 4.54 -0.32
N SER A 179 17.50 4.79 -1.30
CA SER A 179 18.12 6.10 -1.52
C SER A 179 17.68 6.64 -2.88
N PRO A 180 17.57 7.98 -3.04
CA PRO A 180 17.31 8.59 -4.33
C PRO A 180 18.33 8.15 -5.39
N ASP A 181 17.88 8.14 -6.65
CA ASP A 181 18.73 7.89 -7.83
C ASP A 181 19.47 6.53 -7.86
N ALA A 182 19.05 5.59 -7.01
CA ALA A 182 19.64 4.25 -6.95
C ALA A 182 19.19 3.31 -8.08
N VAL A 183 18.25 3.75 -8.95
CA VAL A 183 17.67 2.90 -10.01
C VAL A 183 18.47 3.04 -11.30
N ASP A 184 18.92 1.90 -11.85
CA ASP A 184 19.47 1.87 -13.21
C ASP A 184 18.35 2.08 -14.23
N LYS A 185 18.58 2.94 -15.22
CA LYS A 185 17.64 3.17 -16.33
C LYS A 185 17.40 1.91 -17.15
N ALA A 186 18.31 0.94 -17.13
CA ALA A 186 18.15 -0.36 -17.76
C ALA A 186 16.98 -1.17 -17.16
N ASP A 187 16.59 -0.91 -15.91
CA ASP A 187 15.48 -1.59 -15.26
C ASP A 187 14.12 -0.94 -15.50
N LEU A 188 14.04 0.22 -16.18
CA LEU A 188 12.79 0.94 -16.42
C LEU A 188 11.72 0.10 -17.12
N THR A 189 12.09 -0.73 -18.10
CA THR A 189 11.13 -1.61 -18.80
C THR A 189 10.49 -2.60 -17.82
N LEU A 190 11.28 -3.19 -16.94
CA LEU A 190 10.77 -4.08 -15.89
C LEU A 190 9.85 -3.32 -14.95
N MET A 191 10.30 -2.18 -14.44
CA MET A 191 9.53 -1.36 -13.49
C MET A 191 8.18 -0.93 -14.07
N ILE A 192 8.16 -0.43 -15.31
CA ILE A 192 6.91 -0.04 -16.00
C ILE A 192 5.97 -1.25 -16.15
N GLY A 193 6.50 -2.43 -16.47
CA GLY A 193 5.72 -3.65 -16.55
C GLY A 193 4.97 -4.03 -15.26
N LEU A 194 5.49 -3.64 -14.10
CA LEU A 194 4.86 -3.92 -12.80
C LEU A 194 3.52 -3.17 -12.61
N PHE A 195 3.35 -2.01 -13.23
CA PHE A 195 2.15 -1.18 -13.07
C PHE A 195 0.88 -1.82 -13.68
N SER A 196 1.04 -2.79 -14.56
CA SER A 196 -0.07 -3.55 -15.14
C SER A 196 -0.32 -4.90 -14.44
N GLN A 197 0.52 -5.29 -13.48
CA GLN A 197 0.42 -6.57 -12.79
C GLN A 197 -0.60 -6.48 -11.64
N ALA A 198 -1.78 -7.08 -11.84
CA ALA A 198 -2.83 -7.13 -10.85
C ALA A 198 -3.08 -8.55 -10.33
N THR A 199 -3.53 -8.66 -9.09
CA THR A 199 -4.13 -9.88 -8.54
C THR A 199 -5.63 -9.66 -8.46
N PHE A 200 -6.40 -10.42 -9.23
CA PHE A 200 -7.85 -10.27 -9.32
C PHE A 200 -8.60 -11.00 -8.19
N SER A 201 -9.80 -10.50 -7.84
CA SER A 201 -10.67 -11.08 -6.81
C SER A 201 -11.59 -12.19 -7.34
N GLY A 202 -11.76 -12.30 -8.65
CA GLY A 202 -12.61 -13.30 -9.31
C GLY A 202 -11.98 -14.71 -9.23
N LYS A 203 -12.83 -15.76 -9.27
CA LYS A 203 -12.35 -17.09 -9.59
C LYS A 203 -11.59 -17.01 -10.92
N ARG A 204 -10.39 -17.61 -10.98
CA ARG A 204 -9.68 -17.84 -12.25
C ARG A 204 -10.68 -18.50 -13.20
N THR A 205 -11.30 -17.74 -14.07
CA THR A 205 -11.91 -18.29 -15.29
C THR A 205 -10.71 -18.81 -16.09
N ASP A 206 -10.61 -20.13 -16.18
CA ASP A 206 -9.62 -20.80 -17.01
C ASP A 206 -9.88 -20.40 -18.47
N TYR A 207 -9.18 -19.41 -18.94
CA TYR A 207 -9.15 -19.02 -20.37
C TYR A 207 -8.45 -20.09 -21.25
N ARG A 208 -8.14 -21.27 -20.68
CA ARG A 208 -7.57 -22.40 -21.42
C ARG A 208 -8.64 -23.42 -21.79
N ARG A 209 -9.69 -23.04 -22.51
CA ARG A 209 -10.50 -23.94 -23.34
C ARG A 209 -11.49 -23.14 -24.16
N GLN A 210 -11.04 -22.55 -25.26
CA GLN A 210 -11.87 -22.51 -26.45
C GLN A 210 -11.28 -23.56 -27.40
N PRO A 211 -12.00 -24.65 -27.72
CA PRO A 211 -11.62 -25.52 -28.83
C PRO A 211 -11.78 -24.74 -30.12
N ALA A 212 -10.86 -25.00 -31.05
CA ALA A 212 -10.86 -24.49 -32.40
C ALA A 212 -12.09 -24.96 -33.19
#